data_4a978997334cf062ea5247e4d1bd1088
#
_entry.id   4a978997334cf062ea5247e4d1bd1088
#
_cell.length_a   1.000
_cell.length_b   1.000
_cell.length_c   1.000
_cell.angle_alpha   90.00
_cell.angle_beta   90.00
_cell.angle_gamma   90.00
#
_symmetry.space_group_name_H-M   'P 1'
#
loop_
_entity.id
_entity.type
_entity.pdbx_description
1 polymer ?
#
loop_
_entity_poly.entity_id
_entity_poly.type
_entity_poly.pdbx_seq_one_letter_code
_entity_poly.pdbx_strand_id
1 'polypeptide(L)'
;MELRPYQQEAREAIFEQWDSGVKKTLLVLPTGCGKTIVFAKVTEDCVRRGDRVLILAHRGELLKQASDKIRKSTGLGCAMEKAEETCKDSWFRIAVGSVQTMMREKRLSQFAEDYFNTIIIDEAHHCISDSYQRVLQHFPDAHVLGVTATPDRGDMRNLGSYFETLAYEYTLPKAIKEGYLTPIKALTIPLKIDMSGVTVQAGDFKASDISTALDPYLQGIAKEMQKYCKDKKTVVFLPLV
;
A
#
# COMPACT_ATOMS: atom_id res chain seq x y z
N MET A 1 -19.66 -5.02 -7.43
CA MET A 1 -18.68 -6.12 -7.48
C MET A 1 -18.82 -6.90 -6.19
N GLU A 2 -18.99 -8.22 -6.25
CA GLU A 2 -19.03 -9.09 -5.07
C GLU A 2 -17.63 -9.30 -4.49
N LEU A 3 -17.54 -9.30 -3.17
CA LEU A 3 -16.33 -9.62 -2.44
C LEU A 3 -16.10 -11.13 -2.41
N ARG A 4 -14.85 -11.56 -2.48
CA ARG A 4 -14.46 -12.93 -2.20
C ARG A 4 -14.61 -13.22 -0.70
N PRO A 5 -14.77 -14.48 -0.26
CA PRO A 5 -15.00 -14.79 1.16
C PRO A 5 -13.99 -14.13 2.10
N TYR A 6 -12.70 -14.26 1.87
CA TYR A 6 -11.66 -13.64 2.70
C TYR A 6 -11.67 -12.10 2.67
N GLN A 7 -12.17 -11.49 1.58
CA GLN A 7 -12.33 -10.03 1.49
C GLN A 7 -13.53 -9.56 2.32
N GLN A 8 -14.58 -10.36 2.36
CA GLN A 8 -15.73 -10.12 3.20
C GLN A 8 -15.36 -10.25 4.68
N GLU A 9 -14.64 -11.32 5.06
CA GLU A 9 -14.10 -11.52 6.41
C GLU A 9 -13.23 -10.34 6.84
N ALA A 10 -12.32 -9.89 5.96
CA ALA A 10 -11.46 -8.74 6.23
C ALA A 10 -12.26 -7.45 6.49
N ARG A 11 -13.29 -7.20 5.66
CA ARG A 11 -14.18 -6.05 5.82
C ARG A 11 -14.94 -6.11 7.15
N GLU A 12 -15.50 -7.24 7.49
CA GLU A 12 -16.25 -7.46 8.74
C GLU A 12 -15.34 -7.26 9.95
N ALA A 13 -14.15 -7.85 9.94
CA ALA A 13 -13.17 -7.72 11.01
C ALA A 13 -12.73 -6.27 11.26
N ILE A 14 -12.59 -5.45 10.21
CA ILE A 14 -12.26 -4.02 10.35
C ILE A 14 -13.36 -3.29 11.12
N PHE A 15 -14.62 -3.48 10.74
CA PHE A 15 -15.74 -2.83 11.41
C PHE A 15 -15.95 -3.36 12.84
N GLU A 16 -15.76 -4.64 13.07
CA GLU A 16 -15.80 -5.23 14.42
C GLU A 16 -14.79 -4.57 15.36
N GLN A 17 -13.56 -4.30 14.90
CA GLN A 17 -12.57 -3.57 15.68
C GLN A 17 -13.03 -2.13 15.94
N TRP A 18 -13.47 -1.41 14.93
CA TRP A 18 -13.94 -0.04 15.08
C TRP A 18 -15.18 0.09 15.99
N ASP A 19 -16.14 -0.80 15.81
CA ASP A 19 -17.37 -0.85 16.63
C ASP A 19 -17.07 -1.24 18.10
N SER A 20 -15.92 -1.91 18.37
CA SER A 20 -15.41 -2.19 19.72
C SER A 20 -14.64 -1.03 20.38
N GLY A 21 -14.46 0.09 19.66
CA GLY A 21 -13.77 1.29 20.14
C GLY A 21 -12.29 1.41 19.74
N VAL A 22 -11.74 0.44 19.03
CA VAL A 22 -10.39 0.54 18.44
C VAL A 22 -10.42 1.54 17.30
N LYS A 23 -9.51 2.52 17.31
CA LYS A 23 -9.47 3.55 16.25
C LYS A 23 -8.52 3.22 15.11
N LYS A 24 -7.41 2.54 15.37
CA LYS A 24 -6.32 2.34 14.41
C LYS A 24 -6.11 0.87 14.13
N THR A 25 -6.55 0.41 12.97
CA THR A 25 -6.49 -1.01 12.58
C THR A 25 -5.63 -1.22 11.34
N LEU A 26 -4.96 -2.37 11.29
CA LEU A 26 -4.14 -2.79 10.16
C LEU A 26 -4.80 -3.96 9.42
N LEU A 27 -4.76 -3.90 8.10
CA LEU A 27 -5.15 -4.97 7.19
C LEU A 27 -3.94 -5.45 6.41
N VAL A 28 -3.67 -6.75 6.45
CA VAL A 28 -2.59 -7.39 5.69
C VAL A 28 -3.18 -8.35 4.65
N LEU A 29 -2.97 -8.01 3.38
CA LEU A 29 -3.37 -8.85 2.23
C LEU A 29 -2.25 -8.89 1.19
N PRO A 30 -1.86 -10.05 0.66
CA PRO A 30 -0.83 -10.15 -0.37
C PRO A 30 -1.17 -9.34 -1.63
N THR A 31 -0.14 -8.98 -2.37
CA THR A 31 -0.33 -8.41 -3.72
C THR A 31 -1.11 -9.38 -4.59
N GLY A 32 -2.09 -8.88 -5.34
CA GLY A 32 -3.00 -9.71 -6.14
C GLY A 32 -4.26 -10.19 -5.40
N CYS A 33 -4.34 -10.10 -4.07
CA CYS A 33 -5.53 -10.47 -3.30
C CYS A 33 -6.59 -9.35 -3.19
N GLY A 34 -6.40 -8.24 -3.89
CA GLY A 34 -7.42 -7.20 -4.02
C GLY A 34 -7.56 -6.29 -2.81
N LYS A 35 -6.45 -5.89 -2.16
CA LYS A 35 -6.42 -4.85 -1.11
C LYS A 35 -7.32 -3.66 -1.42
N THR A 36 -7.16 -3.11 -2.63
CA THR A 36 -7.92 -1.94 -3.08
C THR A 36 -9.42 -2.19 -3.13
N ILE A 37 -9.86 -3.43 -3.43
CA ILE A 37 -11.29 -3.78 -3.44
C ILE A 37 -11.85 -3.78 -2.02
N VAL A 38 -11.09 -4.33 -1.05
CA VAL A 38 -11.52 -4.35 0.36
C VAL A 38 -11.64 -2.91 0.87
N PHE A 39 -10.59 -2.09 0.75
CA PHE A 39 -10.69 -0.74 1.28
C PHE A 39 -11.69 0.14 0.50
N ALA A 40 -11.96 -0.11 -0.78
CA ALA A 40 -13.01 0.57 -1.51
C ALA A 40 -14.40 0.24 -0.95
N LYS A 41 -14.63 -1.01 -0.55
CA LYS A 41 -15.89 -1.42 0.08
C LYS A 41 -16.03 -0.86 1.51
N VAL A 42 -14.95 -0.85 2.28
CA VAL A 42 -14.91 -0.17 3.58
C VAL A 42 -15.23 1.32 3.41
N THR A 43 -14.63 1.98 2.41
CA THR A 43 -14.94 3.38 2.06
C THR A 43 -16.42 3.59 1.74
N GLU A 44 -17.01 2.69 0.93
CA GLU A 44 -18.42 2.74 0.57
C GLU A 44 -19.33 2.67 1.82
N ASP A 45 -19.00 1.78 2.74
CA ASP A 45 -19.77 1.61 3.98
C ASP A 45 -19.63 2.82 4.93
N CYS A 46 -18.42 3.36 5.07
CA CYS A 46 -18.18 4.60 5.83
C CYS A 46 -19.01 5.76 5.27
N VAL A 47 -19.01 5.93 3.95
CA VAL A 47 -19.83 6.97 3.29
C VAL A 47 -21.32 6.74 3.54
N ARG A 48 -21.80 5.50 3.52
CA ARG A 48 -23.20 5.16 3.86
C ARG A 48 -23.57 5.46 5.31
N ARG A 49 -22.59 5.33 6.23
CA ARG A 49 -22.75 5.73 7.65
C ARG A 49 -22.69 7.24 7.85
N GLY A 50 -22.37 8.01 6.80
CA GLY A 50 -22.33 9.48 6.84
C GLY A 50 -20.92 10.06 6.96
N ASP A 51 -19.88 9.24 6.94
CA ASP A 51 -18.48 9.66 7.09
C ASP A 51 -17.96 10.43 5.88
N ARG A 52 -16.99 11.30 6.15
CA ARG A 52 -16.03 11.77 5.16
C ARG A 52 -14.75 10.95 5.25
N VAL A 53 -14.32 10.40 4.12
CA VAL A 53 -13.19 9.48 4.05
C VAL A 53 -12.02 10.14 3.32
N LEU A 54 -10.85 10.15 3.95
CA LEU A 54 -9.59 10.55 3.34
C LEU A 54 -8.76 9.30 3.00
N ILE A 55 -8.39 9.14 1.74
CA ILE A 55 -7.46 8.11 1.29
C ILE A 55 -6.12 8.75 1.03
N LEU A 56 -5.10 8.39 1.81
CA LEU A 56 -3.75 8.91 1.68
C LEU A 56 -2.87 7.99 0.84
N ALA A 57 -2.18 8.57 -0.13
CA ALA A 57 -1.18 7.89 -0.92
C ALA A 57 0.11 8.71 -1.03
N HIS A 58 1.24 8.00 -1.15
CA HIS A 58 2.55 8.62 -1.17
C HIS A 58 2.89 9.27 -2.52
N ARG A 59 2.51 8.65 -3.65
CA ARG A 59 2.88 9.11 -5.01
C ARG A 59 1.67 9.60 -5.79
N GLY A 60 1.85 10.71 -6.52
CA GLY A 60 0.78 11.34 -7.30
C GLY A 60 0.11 10.47 -8.36
N GLU A 61 0.83 9.51 -8.94
CA GLU A 61 0.26 8.55 -9.90
C GLU A 61 -0.71 7.57 -9.24
N LEU A 62 -0.42 7.18 -8.00
CA LEU A 62 -1.26 6.27 -7.22
C LEU A 62 -2.60 6.91 -6.83
N LEU A 63 -2.66 8.23 -6.70
CA LEU A 63 -3.90 8.95 -6.37
C LEU A 63 -4.98 8.75 -7.45
N LYS A 64 -4.61 8.92 -8.72
CA LYS A 64 -5.54 8.72 -9.82
C LYS A 64 -5.99 7.26 -9.91
N GLN A 65 -5.04 6.33 -9.74
CA GLN A 65 -5.36 4.90 -9.71
C GLN A 65 -6.30 4.52 -8.57
N ALA A 66 -6.10 5.09 -7.37
CA ALA A 66 -6.98 4.87 -6.23
C ALA A 66 -8.39 5.41 -6.50
N SER A 67 -8.50 6.65 -6.98
CA SER A 67 -9.78 7.26 -7.36
C SER A 67 -10.52 6.44 -8.43
N ASP A 68 -9.84 6.04 -9.51
CA ASP A 68 -10.43 5.23 -10.57
C ASP A 68 -10.90 3.86 -10.06
N LYS A 69 -10.14 3.23 -9.19
CA LYS A 69 -10.49 1.93 -8.59
C LYS A 69 -11.70 2.05 -7.67
N ILE A 70 -11.76 3.08 -6.83
CA ILE A 70 -12.94 3.36 -5.99
C ILE A 70 -14.18 3.55 -6.85
N ARG A 71 -14.09 4.43 -7.85
CA ARG A 71 -15.20 4.69 -8.76
C ARG A 71 -15.68 3.42 -9.47
N LYS A 72 -14.76 2.58 -9.96
CA LYS A 72 -15.09 1.31 -10.62
C LYS A 72 -15.71 0.30 -9.67
N SER A 73 -15.27 0.27 -8.41
CA SER A 73 -15.71 -0.74 -7.43
C SER A 73 -17.02 -0.38 -6.76
N THR A 74 -17.28 0.91 -6.54
CA THR A 74 -18.38 1.42 -5.71
C THR A 74 -19.35 2.33 -6.46
N GLY A 75 -18.97 2.87 -7.60
CA GLY A 75 -19.72 3.92 -8.32
C GLY A 75 -19.56 5.32 -7.71
N LEU A 76 -18.86 5.47 -6.58
CA LEU A 76 -18.70 6.74 -5.88
C LEU A 76 -17.60 7.59 -6.51
N GLY A 77 -17.84 8.90 -6.61
CA GLY A 77 -16.86 9.88 -7.03
C GLY A 77 -15.94 10.29 -5.88
N CYS A 78 -14.72 10.71 -6.23
CA CYS A 78 -13.73 11.20 -5.29
C CYS A 78 -13.28 12.62 -5.68
N ALA A 79 -13.05 13.48 -4.68
CA ALA A 79 -12.31 14.71 -4.85
C ALA A 79 -10.81 14.45 -4.71
N MET A 80 -10.01 15.28 -5.36
CA MET A 80 -8.55 15.19 -5.26
C MET A 80 -8.02 16.27 -4.30
N GLU A 81 -7.04 15.88 -3.48
CA GLU A 81 -6.31 16.77 -2.61
C GLU A 81 -4.81 16.72 -2.96
N LYS A 82 -4.42 17.44 -4.00
CA LYS A 82 -3.08 17.37 -4.57
C LYS A 82 -2.67 18.68 -5.22
N ALA A 83 -1.51 19.18 -4.90
CA ALA A 83 -0.97 20.43 -5.43
C ALA A 83 -1.97 21.59 -5.28
N GLU A 84 -2.52 22.10 -6.37
CA GLU A 84 -3.51 23.18 -6.36
C GLU A 84 -4.95 22.69 -6.22
N GLU A 85 -5.21 21.40 -6.42
CA GLU A 85 -6.53 20.81 -6.26
C GLU A 85 -6.87 20.63 -4.77
N THR A 86 -8.11 20.99 -4.39
CA THR A 86 -8.60 20.78 -3.02
C THR A 86 -9.95 20.11 -2.99
N CYS A 87 -10.12 19.24 -2.02
CA CYS A 87 -11.40 18.60 -1.70
C CYS A 87 -12.28 19.46 -0.76
N LYS A 88 -11.76 20.58 -0.27
CA LYS A 88 -12.51 21.51 0.57
C LYS A 88 -13.72 22.00 -0.21
N ASP A 89 -14.87 22.00 0.43
CA ASP A 89 -16.16 22.39 -0.17
C ASP A 89 -16.65 21.52 -1.33
N SER A 90 -16.02 20.34 -1.52
CA SER A 90 -16.47 19.36 -2.51
C SER A 90 -17.74 18.63 -2.04
N TRP A 91 -18.60 18.31 -2.99
CA TRP A 91 -19.78 17.45 -2.79
C TRP A 91 -19.41 16.00 -2.46
N PHE A 92 -18.23 15.56 -2.90
CA PHE A 92 -17.78 14.21 -2.66
C PHE A 92 -17.38 14.01 -1.20
N ARG A 93 -17.85 12.92 -0.62
CA ARG A 93 -17.47 12.51 0.74
C ARG A 93 -16.16 11.77 0.80
N ILE A 94 -15.59 11.43 -0.35
CA ILE A 94 -14.31 10.75 -0.48
C ILE A 94 -13.30 11.73 -1.04
N ALA A 95 -12.18 11.91 -0.34
CA ALA A 95 -11.01 12.62 -0.82
C ALA A 95 -9.86 11.66 -1.03
N VAL A 96 -9.14 11.78 -2.15
CA VAL A 96 -7.88 11.07 -2.38
C VAL A 96 -6.77 12.09 -2.32
N GLY A 97 -5.96 12.02 -1.27
CA GLY A 97 -4.97 13.02 -0.91
C GLY A 97 -3.52 12.56 -1.03
N SER A 98 -2.67 13.46 -1.55
CA SER A 98 -1.23 13.30 -1.45
C SER A 98 -0.75 13.71 -0.05
N VAL A 99 -0.03 12.81 0.62
CA VAL A 99 0.53 13.12 1.93
C VAL A 99 1.44 14.36 1.87
N GLN A 100 2.22 14.53 0.79
CA GLN A 100 3.10 15.70 0.60
C GLN A 100 2.33 17.02 0.50
N THR A 101 1.09 16.99 0.03
CA THR A 101 0.22 18.16 0.02
C THR A 101 -0.44 18.36 1.37
N MET A 102 -1.04 17.30 1.93
CA MET A 102 -1.77 17.36 3.20
C MET A 102 -0.89 17.74 4.39
N MET A 103 0.37 17.28 4.45
CA MET A 103 1.30 17.59 5.56
C MET A 103 1.68 19.08 5.68
N ARG A 104 1.42 19.88 4.64
CA ARG A 104 1.75 21.32 4.68
C ARG A 104 0.79 22.06 5.62
N GLU A 105 1.33 22.82 6.56
CA GLU A 105 0.57 23.58 7.57
C GLU A 105 -0.59 24.38 6.96
N LYS A 106 -0.26 25.19 5.94
CA LYS A 106 -1.23 26.02 5.24
C LYS A 106 -2.38 25.22 4.61
N ARG A 107 -2.14 23.96 4.27
CA ARG A 107 -3.16 23.08 3.69
C ARG A 107 -3.97 22.39 4.78
N LEU A 108 -3.28 21.82 5.75
CA LEU A 108 -3.87 21.05 6.82
C LEU A 108 -4.80 21.91 7.69
N SER A 109 -4.38 23.14 8.01
CA SER A 109 -5.18 24.11 8.80
C SER A 109 -6.49 24.58 8.12
N GLN A 110 -6.70 24.24 6.84
CA GLN A 110 -7.97 24.52 6.18
C GLN A 110 -9.08 23.54 6.54
N PHE A 111 -8.73 22.41 7.15
CA PHE A 111 -9.65 21.37 7.56
C PHE A 111 -9.80 21.39 9.09
N ALA A 112 -11.03 21.33 9.58
CA ALA A 112 -11.29 21.13 11.00
C ALA A 112 -10.83 19.72 11.42
N GLU A 113 -10.50 19.53 12.70
CA GLU A 113 -9.97 18.25 13.23
C GLU A 113 -10.96 17.08 13.06
N ASP A 114 -12.24 17.35 12.93
CA ASP A 114 -13.33 16.40 12.71
C ASP A 114 -13.81 16.31 11.24
N TYR A 115 -13.10 16.98 10.32
CA TYR A 115 -13.52 17.03 8.91
C TYR A 115 -13.52 15.66 8.24
N PHE A 116 -12.56 14.80 8.55
CA PHE A 116 -12.50 13.42 8.11
C PHE A 116 -12.74 12.48 9.29
N ASN A 117 -13.73 11.61 9.15
CA ASN A 117 -14.09 10.62 10.16
C ASN A 117 -13.33 9.30 9.96
N THR A 118 -12.86 9.05 8.74
CA THR A 118 -12.10 7.84 8.39
C THR A 118 -10.91 8.21 7.51
N ILE A 119 -9.75 7.65 7.82
CA ILE A 119 -8.52 7.79 7.02
C ILE A 119 -8.02 6.41 6.62
N ILE A 120 -7.80 6.22 5.32
CA ILE A 120 -7.27 4.97 4.77
C ILE A 120 -5.87 5.24 4.21
N ILE A 121 -4.90 4.42 4.61
CA ILE A 121 -3.52 4.53 4.18
C ILE A 121 -3.18 3.30 3.35
N ASP A 122 -3.05 3.46 2.04
CA ASP A 122 -2.49 2.43 1.17
C ASP A 122 -0.97 2.41 1.33
N GLU A 123 -0.38 1.22 1.31
CA GLU A 123 1.03 0.97 1.67
C GLU A 123 1.37 1.51 3.08
N ALA A 124 0.68 0.97 4.08
CA ALA A 124 0.71 1.44 5.47
C ALA A 124 2.12 1.46 6.12
N HIS A 125 3.11 0.77 5.54
CA HIS A 125 4.50 0.84 6.01
C HIS A 125 5.09 2.27 5.95
N HIS A 126 4.50 3.16 5.14
CA HIS A 126 4.88 4.57 5.10
C HIS A 126 4.30 5.40 6.27
N CYS A 127 3.30 4.89 7.01
CA CYS A 127 2.57 5.70 8.00
C CYS A 127 3.44 6.19 9.17
N ILE A 128 4.57 5.55 9.41
CA ILE A 128 5.50 5.89 10.51
C ILE A 128 6.28 7.18 10.24
N SER A 129 6.37 7.61 8.97
CA SER A 129 7.09 8.83 8.62
C SER A 129 6.40 10.08 9.18
N ASP A 130 7.20 11.11 9.54
CA ASP A 130 6.72 12.37 10.12
C ASP A 130 5.63 13.03 9.26
N SER A 131 5.71 12.87 7.94
CA SER A 131 4.72 13.42 7.01
C SER A 131 3.33 12.83 7.18
N TYR A 132 3.23 11.51 7.36
CA TYR A 132 1.96 10.86 7.66
C TYR A 132 1.50 11.17 9.09
N GLN A 133 2.41 11.08 10.07
CA GLN A 133 2.09 11.33 11.47
C GLN A 133 1.50 12.73 11.67
N ARG A 134 2.03 13.73 10.97
CA ARG A 134 1.50 15.10 11.03
C ARG A 134 0.04 15.18 10.56
N VAL A 135 -0.31 14.50 9.47
CA VAL A 135 -1.69 14.47 8.96
C VAL A 135 -2.61 13.71 9.92
N LEU A 136 -2.15 12.56 10.43
CA LEU A 136 -2.94 11.70 11.30
C LEU A 136 -3.21 12.34 12.68
N GLN A 137 -2.24 13.10 13.21
CA GLN A 137 -2.39 13.83 14.46
C GLN A 137 -3.37 15.00 14.37
N HIS A 138 -3.58 15.55 13.17
CA HIS A 138 -4.55 16.60 12.94
C HIS A 138 -6.01 16.12 13.03
N PHE A 139 -6.24 14.81 12.78
CA PHE A 139 -7.56 14.19 12.85
C PHE A 139 -7.61 13.12 13.94
N PRO A 140 -7.56 13.50 15.23
CA PRO A 140 -7.34 12.57 16.34
C PRO A 140 -8.49 11.58 16.57
N ASP A 141 -9.69 11.93 16.13
CA ASP A 141 -10.88 11.10 16.30
C ASP A 141 -11.23 10.25 15.11
N ALA A 142 -10.49 10.38 14.00
CA ALA A 142 -10.71 9.57 12.82
C ALA A 142 -10.35 8.09 13.04
N HIS A 143 -11.20 7.18 12.52
CA HIS A 143 -10.79 5.79 12.34
C HIS A 143 -9.70 5.70 11.28
N VAL A 144 -8.64 4.97 11.57
CA VAL A 144 -7.50 4.79 10.66
C VAL A 144 -7.40 3.34 10.23
N LEU A 145 -7.48 3.10 8.93
CA LEU A 145 -7.22 1.80 8.31
C LEU A 145 -5.88 1.85 7.58
N GLY A 146 -4.89 1.15 8.08
CA GLY A 146 -3.68 0.86 7.33
C GLY A 146 -3.85 -0.39 6.47
N VAL A 147 -3.41 -0.35 5.22
CA VAL A 147 -3.46 -1.49 4.32
C VAL A 147 -2.06 -1.75 3.77
N THR A 148 -1.57 -2.98 3.88
CA THR A 148 -0.26 -3.36 3.35
C THR A 148 -0.24 -4.77 2.77
N ALA A 149 0.74 -5.07 1.92
CA ALA A 149 0.84 -6.38 1.27
C ALA A 149 1.51 -7.44 2.15
N THR A 150 2.68 -7.13 2.62
CA THR A 150 3.51 -7.97 3.48
C THR A 150 4.35 -7.04 4.34
N PRO A 151 4.00 -6.85 5.58
CA PRO A 151 4.92 -6.16 6.47
C PRO A 151 6.11 -7.08 6.73
N ASP A 152 7.31 -6.60 6.45
CA ASP A 152 8.51 -7.26 6.89
C ASP A 152 8.56 -7.30 8.44
N ARG A 153 9.33 -8.20 9.05
CA ARG A 153 9.41 -8.32 10.51
C ARG A 153 9.82 -7.01 11.21
N GLY A 154 10.66 -6.21 10.53
CA GLY A 154 11.02 -4.87 10.99
C GLY A 154 9.86 -3.90 10.92
N ASP A 155 9.13 -3.89 9.80
CA ASP A 155 7.97 -3.04 9.58
C ASP A 155 6.81 -3.37 10.53
N MET A 156 6.57 -4.65 10.86
CA MET A 156 5.53 -5.07 11.81
C MET A 156 5.76 -4.51 13.21
N ARG A 157 7.00 -4.50 13.71
CA ARG A 157 7.31 -3.89 15.01
C ARG A 157 7.02 -2.39 15.01
N ASN A 158 7.38 -1.72 13.92
CA ASN A 158 7.17 -0.31 13.74
C ASN A 158 5.67 0.01 13.56
N LEU A 159 4.96 -0.76 12.72
CA LEU A 159 3.51 -0.62 12.52
C LEU A 159 2.72 -0.90 13.80
N GLY A 160 3.15 -1.87 14.59
CA GLY A 160 2.56 -2.19 15.91
C GLY A 160 2.75 -1.08 16.96
N SER A 161 3.64 -0.11 16.74
CA SER A 161 3.72 1.08 17.60
C SER A 161 2.65 2.12 17.29
N TYR A 162 2.05 2.05 16.09
CA TYR A 162 1.03 2.99 15.63
C TYR A 162 -0.38 2.38 15.57
N PHE A 163 -0.51 1.17 14.99
CA PHE A 163 -1.80 0.48 14.91
C PHE A 163 -2.08 -0.31 16.19
N GLU A 164 -3.27 -0.15 16.71
CA GLU A 164 -3.70 -0.79 17.95
C GLU A 164 -3.98 -2.29 17.74
N THR A 165 -4.48 -2.65 16.57
CA THR A 165 -4.81 -4.03 16.21
C THR A 165 -4.47 -4.38 14.77
N LEU A 166 -4.20 -5.66 14.55
CA LEU A 166 -4.22 -6.30 13.23
C LEU A 166 -5.61 -6.90 13.05
N ALA A 167 -6.49 -6.16 12.34
CA ALA A 167 -7.88 -6.60 12.16
C ALA A 167 -7.99 -7.90 11.38
N TYR A 168 -7.20 -8.04 10.32
CA TYR A 168 -7.20 -9.25 9.49
C TYR A 168 -5.88 -9.44 8.77
N GLU A 169 -5.43 -10.69 8.72
CA GLU A 169 -4.27 -11.11 7.95
C GLU A 169 -4.64 -12.28 7.03
N TYR A 170 -4.38 -12.12 5.75
CA TYR A 170 -4.46 -13.18 4.75
C TYR A 170 -3.09 -13.46 4.18
N THR A 171 -2.53 -14.62 4.47
CA THR A 171 -1.14 -14.92 4.13
C THR A 171 -0.97 -15.37 2.68
N LEU A 172 0.20 -15.12 2.09
CA LEU A 172 0.54 -15.59 0.75
C LEU A 172 0.42 -17.12 0.58
N PRO A 173 0.89 -17.96 1.53
CA PRO A 173 0.69 -19.42 1.46
C PRO A 173 -0.79 -19.81 1.46
N LYS A 174 -1.62 -19.14 2.27
CA LYS A 174 -3.06 -19.39 2.31
C LYS A 174 -3.71 -19.03 0.98
N ALA A 175 -3.37 -17.88 0.40
CA ALA A 175 -3.88 -17.44 -0.90
C ALA A 175 -3.53 -18.40 -2.05
N ILE A 176 -2.33 -18.96 -2.03
CA ILE A 176 -1.90 -19.98 -3.00
C ILE A 176 -2.66 -21.29 -2.77
N LYS A 177 -2.74 -21.76 -1.53
CA LYS A 177 -3.45 -23.00 -1.18
C LYS A 177 -4.93 -22.98 -1.56
N GLU A 178 -5.57 -21.83 -1.40
CA GLU A 178 -6.99 -21.63 -1.75
C GLU A 178 -7.21 -21.30 -3.23
N GLY A 179 -6.14 -21.24 -4.05
CA GLY A 179 -6.23 -21.04 -5.50
C GLY A 179 -6.47 -19.59 -5.96
N TYR A 180 -6.39 -18.62 -5.06
CA TYR A 180 -6.52 -17.20 -5.42
C TYR A 180 -5.24 -16.61 -6.03
N LEU A 181 -4.09 -17.19 -5.70
CA LEU A 181 -2.80 -16.87 -6.30
C LEU A 181 -2.15 -18.13 -6.87
N THR A 182 -1.37 -17.93 -7.92
CA THR A 182 -0.62 -19.02 -8.57
C THR A 182 0.51 -19.52 -7.67
N PRO A 183 0.82 -20.84 -7.66
CA PRO A 183 1.99 -21.37 -6.99
C PRO A 183 3.28 -20.70 -7.47
N ILE A 184 4.17 -20.41 -6.54
CA ILE A 184 5.49 -19.87 -6.83
C ILE A 184 6.44 -21.02 -7.15
N LYS A 185 7.12 -20.93 -8.30
CA LYS A 185 8.23 -21.81 -8.65
C LYS A 185 9.50 -20.97 -8.69
N ALA A 186 10.30 -21.07 -7.63
CA ALA A 186 11.59 -20.40 -7.58
C ALA A 186 12.67 -21.28 -8.24
N LEU A 187 13.47 -20.67 -9.08
CA LEU A 187 14.65 -21.26 -9.68
C LEU A 187 15.85 -20.38 -9.35
N THR A 188 16.86 -20.97 -8.73
CA THR A 188 18.13 -20.30 -8.48
C THR A 188 19.12 -20.69 -9.58
N ILE A 189 19.68 -19.70 -10.25
CA ILE A 189 20.72 -19.91 -11.26
C ILE A 189 22.06 -19.67 -10.55
N PRO A 190 22.93 -20.69 -10.43
CA PRO A 190 24.21 -20.53 -9.74
C PRO A 190 25.21 -19.78 -10.62
N LEU A 191 25.20 -18.47 -10.53
CA LEU A 191 26.25 -17.62 -11.12
C LEU A 191 27.27 -17.30 -10.04
N LYS A 192 28.53 -17.59 -10.29
CA LYS A 192 29.63 -17.21 -9.39
C LYS A 192 30.01 -15.76 -9.64
N ILE A 193 29.18 -14.85 -9.15
CA ILE A 193 29.42 -13.40 -9.25
C ILE A 193 30.38 -13.00 -8.15
N ASP A 194 31.50 -12.37 -8.53
CA ASP A 194 32.45 -11.82 -7.57
C ASP A 194 31.90 -10.49 -7.03
N MET A 195 31.50 -10.47 -5.76
CA MET A 195 30.98 -9.31 -5.06
C MET A 195 32.02 -8.63 -4.15
N SER A 196 33.29 -9.06 -4.20
CA SER A 196 34.35 -8.55 -3.30
C SER A 196 34.61 -7.03 -3.45
N GLY A 197 34.34 -6.47 -4.64
CA GLY A 197 34.47 -5.03 -4.91
C GLY A 197 33.21 -4.20 -4.64
N VAL A 198 32.13 -4.80 -4.15
CA VAL A 198 30.86 -4.09 -3.93
C VAL A 198 30.82 -3.50 -2.53
N THR A 199 30.66 -2.18 -2.43
CA THR A 199 30.57 -1.47 -1.16
C THR A 199 29.13 -1.43 -0.65
N VAL A 200 28.99 -1.40 0.69
CA VAL A 200 27.69 -1.21 1.37
C VAL A 200 27.55 0.25 1.77
N GLN A 201 26.45 0.88 1.37
CA GLN A 201 26.12 2.27 1.71
C GLN A 201 24.72 2.32 2.30
N ALA A 202 24.59 2.89 3.49
CA ALA A 202 23.29 3.04 4.20
C ALA A 202 22.54 1.70 4.42
N GLY A 203 23.25 0.59 4.58
CA GLY A 203 22.67 -0.74 4.82
C GLY A 203 22.28 -1.51 3.56
N ASP A 204 22.53 -0.96 2.37
CA ASP A 204 22.29 -1.60 1.09
C ASP A 204 23.57 -1.56 0.22
N PHE A 205 23.63 -2.39 -0.80
CA PHE A 205 24.77 -2.39 -1.74
C PHE A 205 24.71 -1.16 -2.63
N LYS A 206 25.87 -0.54 -2.86
CA LYS A 206 25.98 0.60 -3.76
C LYS A 206 25.69 0.17 -5.21
N ALA A 207 24.66 0.75 -5.81
CA ALA A 207 24.11 0.33 -7.10
C ALA A 207 25.13 0.36 -8.24
N SER A 208 26.02 1.39 -8.30
CA SER A 208 27.08 1.46 -9.29
C SER A 208 28.07 0.30 -9.23
N ASP A 209 28.39 -0.15 -8.02
CA ASP A 209 29.37 -1.21 -7.79
C ASP A 209 28.76 -2.57 -8.16
N ILE A 210 27.44 -2.77 -7.87
CA ILE A 210 26.71 -3.96 -8.32
C ILE A 210 26.68 -4.03 -9.86
N SER A 211 26.44 -2.91 -10.53
CA SER A 211 26.44 -2.87 -12.01
C SER A 211 27.78 -3.36 -12.57
N THR A 212 28.88 -2.81 -12.06
CA THR A 212 30.23 -3.21 -12.47
C THR A 212 30.50 -4.69 -12.20
N ALA A 213 30.06 -5.21 -11.05
CA ALA A 213 30.22 -6.60 -10.69
C ALA A 213 29.36 -7.55 -11.56
N LEU A 214 28.18 -7.10 -12.02
CA LEU A 214 27.28 -7.89 -12.87
C LEU A 214 27.65 -7.88 -14.35
N ASP A 215 28.32 -6.84 -14.82
CA ASP A 215 28.61 -6.62 -16.25
C ASP A 215 29.25 -7.84 -16.96
N PRO A 216 30.27 -8.52 -16.41
CA PRO A 216 30.86 -9.71 -17.02
C PRO A 216 29.88 -10.90 -17.14
N TYR A 217 28.82 -10.92 -16.37
CA TYR A 217 27.87 -12.04 -16.27
C TYR A 217 26.60 -11.83 -17.08
N LEU A 218 26.35 -10.64 -17.64
CA LEU A 218 25.10 -10.31 -18.37
C LEU A 218 24.80 -11.28 -19.51
N GLN A 219 25.80 -11.69 -20.26
CA GLN A 219 25.61 -12.66 -21.35
C GLN A 219 25.22 -14.05 -20.82
N GLY A 220 25.80 -14.48 -19.68
CA GLY A 220 25.43 -15.72 -19.01
C GLY A 220 23.99 -15.67 -18.50
N ILE A 221 23.60 -14.56 -17.88
CA ILE A 221 22.23 -14.31 -17.42
C ILE A 221 21.27 -14.38 -18.60
N ALA A 222 21.57 -13.70 -19.72
CA ALA A 222 20.73 -13.69 -20.91
C ALA A 222 20.53 -15.10 -21.50
N LYS A 223 21.57 -15.94 -21.53
CA LYS A 223 21.47 -17.34 -21.99
C LYS A 223 20.55 -18.18 -21.09
N GLU A 224 20.70 -18.06 -19.78
CA GLU A 224 19.82 -18.76 -18.84
C GLU A 224 18.37 -18.24 -18.92
N MET A 225 18.18 -16.93 -19.07
CA MET A 225 16.86 -16.36 -19.31
C MET A 225 16.23 -16.91 -20.61
N GLN A 226 17.00 -17.02 -21.69
CA GLN A 226 16.51 -17.61 -22.94
C GLN A 226 16.05 -19.06 -22.72
N LYS A 227 16.78 -19.84 -21.95
CA LYS A 227 16.44 -21.24 -21.62
C LYS A 227 15.15 -21.38 -20.82
N TYR A 228 14.97 -20.56 -19.78
CA TYR A 228 13.85 -20.70 -18.85
C TYR A 228 12.64 -19.79 -19.11
N CYS A 229 12.85 -18.69 -19.86
CA CYS A 229 11.86 -17.64 -20.03
C CYS A 229 11.41 -17.41 -21.47
N LYS A 230 11.99 -18.12 -22.47
CA LYS A 230 11.80 -17.88 -23.91
C LYS A 230 10.33 -17.67 -24.33
N ASP A 231 9.42 -18.49 -23.79
CA ASP A 231 8.01 -18.48 -24.15
C ASP A 231 7.11 -17.89 -23.05
N LYS A 232 7.69 -17.08 -22.15
CA LYS A 232 6.98 -16.50 -21.00
C LYS A 232 7.03 -14.98 -21.04
N LYS A 233 5.95 -14.35 -20.59
CA LYS A 233 6.00 -12.93 -20.25
C LYS A 233 6.90 -12.75 -19.05
N THR A 234 8.02 -12.04 -19.23
CA THR A 234 9.07 -11.92 -18.23
C THR A 234 9.27 -10.47 -17.84
N VAL A 235 9.35 -10.20 -16.55
CA VAL A 235 9.79 -8.91 -16.00
C VAL A 235 11.16 -9.14 -15.36
N VAL A 236 12.11 -8.28 -15.69
CA VAL A 236 13.47 -8.33 -15.15
C VAL A 236 13.68 -7.13 -14.25
N PHE A 237 14.10 -7.38 -13.00
CA PHE A 237 14.49 -6.34 -12.08
C PHE A 237 16.01 -6.29 -12.05
N LEU A 238 16.57 -5.16 -12.43
CA LEU A 238 18.00 -4.90 -12.39
C LEU A 238 18.30 -3.84 -11.32
N PRO A 239 19.47 -3.89 -10.67
CA PRO A 239 19.85 -2.94 -9.64
C PRO A 239 20.11 -1.52 -10.17
N LEU A 240 20.15 -1.37 -11.52
CA LEU A 240 20.39 -0.09 -12.19
C LEU A 240 19.48 0.09 -13.40
N VAL A 241 19.08 1.30 -13.60
CA VAL A 241 18.52 1.84 -14.83
C VAL A 241 19.56 2.75 -15.44
#